data_9c4cf8e3b1df09b17876bfdc1b4281f3
#
_entry.id   9c4cf8e3b1df09b17876bfdc1b4281f3
#
_cell.length_a   1.000
_cell.length_b   1.000
_cell.length_c   1.000
_cell.angle_alpha   90.00
_cell.angle_beta   90.00
_cell.angle_gamma   90.00
#
_symmetry.space_group_name_H-M   'P 1'
#
loop_
_entity.id
_entity.type
_entity.pdbx_description
1 polymer ?
#
loop_
_entity_poly.entity_id
_entity_poly.type
_entity_poly.pdbx_seq_one_letter_code
_entity_poly.pdbx_strand_id
1 'polypeptide(L)'
;TSGPGCDIFHLVPTDGKVNGMRSNYAFGEVSSASYTYDGAKKGSAKSITITGGNTIAGNTGTTISASGTVFEPRDEYKGDFARGYMGSLLRWAGEKAFTTGEGSDIFTTTFTTGSFGLTKYGVALLMKWHRQDPVSKKEIDRNNGIQQTQGNRNPFIDYPYLAEYIWGEKAGETLYLDDIMTAYDADFVLGESDGSREDVVHTPVLNVSTTTVNFPSVLGDEESSVSIKVTGVYLT
;
A
#
# COMPACT_ATOMS: atom_id res chain seq x y z
N THR A 1 5.85 27.71 3.64
CA THR A 1 6.09 26.74 4.74
C THR A 1 6.03 25.37 4.11
N SER A 2 7.09 24.62 4.22
CA SER A 2 7.19 23.24 3.72
C SER A 2 7.48 22.31 4.90
N GLY A 3 7.02 21.08 4.84
CA GLY A 3 7.29 20.06 5.85
C GLY A 3 6.06 19.22 6.21
N PRO A 4 6.24 18.15 6.98
CA PRO A 4 5.16 17.21 7.32
C PRO A 4 3.93 17.87 7.94
N GLY A 5 4.12 18.88 8.80
CA GLY A 5 3.03 19.59 9.47
C GLY A 5 2.15 20.45 8.56
N CYS A 6 2.55 20.67 7.31
CA CYS A 6 1.79 21.40 6.31
C CYS A 6 1.18 20.50 5.24
N ASP A 7 1.41 19.20 5.33
CA ASP A 7 0.86 18.23 4.39
C ASP A 7 -0.63 18.02 4.66
N ILE A 8 -1.46 18.28 3.65
CA ILE A 8 -2.91 18.17 3.79
C ILE A 8 -3.35 16.72 4.07
N PHE A 9 -2.56 15.73 3.65
CA PHE A 9 -2.83 14.33 4.00
C PHE A 9 -2.68 14.05 5.50
N HIS A 10 -1.82 14.80 6.18
CA HIS A 10 -1.65 14.70 7.63
C HIS A 10 -2.75 15.43 8.42
N LEU A 11 -3.37 16.45 7.82
CA LEU A 11 -4.37 17.28 8.47
C LEU A 11 -5.78 16.74 8.18
N VAL A 12 -6.44 16.18 9.17
CA VAL A 12 -7.79 15.64 9.03
C VAL A 12 -8.78 16.52 9.81
N PRO A 13 -9.80 17.10 9.15
CA PRO A 13 -10.88 17.79 9.85
C PRO A 13 -11.57 16.86 10.82
N THR A 14 -11.77 17.29 12.05
CA THR A 14 -12.38 16.49 13.09
C THR A 14 -13.21 17.34 14.06
N ASP A 15 -14.12 16.70 14.77
CA ASP A 15 -14.85 17.33 15.88
C ASP A 15 -13.87 17.83 16.95
N GLY A 16 -14.13 19.03 17.49
CA GLY A 16 -13.24 19.67 18.46
C GLY A 16 -13.08 18.88 19.77
N LYS A 17 -14.13 18.15 20.20
CA LYS A 17 -14.08 17.32 21.40
C LYS A 17 -13.29 16.03 21.15
N VAL A 18 -13.46 15.42 19.98
CA VAL A 18 -12.66 14.26 19.54
C VAL A 18 -11.19 14.65 19.45
N ASN A 19 -10.88 15.80 18.83
CA ASN A 19 -9.51 16.32 18.75
C ASN A 19 -8.91 16.58 20.14
N GLY A 20 -9.67 17.20 21.02
CA GLY A 20 -9.23 17.43 22.42
C GLY A 20 -9.00 16.13 23.19
N MET A 21 -9.84 15.10 22.96
CA MET A 21 -9.67 13.77 23.53
C MET A 21 -8.42 13.09 23.00
N ARG A 22 -8.17 13.19 21.69
CA ARG A 22 -6.98 12.62 21.06
C ARG A 22 -5.72 13.28 21.59
N SER A 23 -5.71 14.61 21.77
CA SER A 23 -4.53 15.34 22.25
C SER A 23 -3.28 14.93 21.44
N ASN A 24 -2.18 14.57 22.12
CA ASN A 24 -0.94 14.08 21.50
C ASN A 24 -0.79 12.55 21.58
N TYR A 25 -1.80 11.83 22.05
CA TYR A 25 -1.70 10.37 22.17
C TYR A 25 -1.48 9.74 20.81
N ALA A 26 -0.59 8.75 20.76
CA ALA A 26 -0.37 7.92 19.57
C ALA A 26 -1.65 7.17 19.19
N PHE A 27 -1.79 6.84 17.93
CA PHE A 27 -2.85 5.95 17.50
C PHE A 27 -2.60 4.53 17.98
N GLY A 28 -3.68 3.84 18.34
CA GLY A 28 -3.63 2.44 18.74
C GLY A 28 -5.01 1.90 19.01
N GLU A 29 -5.13 0.60 19.19
CA GLU A 29 -6.36 -0.01 19.67
C GLU A 29 -6.42 0.06 21.19
N VAL A 30 -7.61 0.26 21.73
CA VAL A 30 -7.85 0.39 23.16
C VAL A 30 -8.35 -0.93 23.73
N SER A 31 -7.65 -1.45 24.74
CA SER A 31 -8.09 -2.63 25.53
C SER A 31 -9.06 -2.27 26.62
N SER A 32 -8.86 -1.12 27.27
CA SER A 32 -9.72 -0.59 28.34
C SER A 32 -9.83 0.93 28.17
N ALA A 33 -11.03 1.38 27.81
CA ALA A 33 -11.27 2.79 27.57
C ALA A 33 -11.41 3.56 28.89
N SER A 34 -10.61 4.60 29.05
CA SER A 34 -10.77 5.61 30.12
C SER A 34 -11.73 6.72 29.68
N TYR A 35 -11.94 6.90 28.39
CA TYR A 35 -12.87 7.86 27.84
C TYR A 35 -13.37 7.41 26.46
N THR A 36 -14.65 7.60 26.20
CA THR A 36 -15.30 7.32 24.90
C THR A 36 -16.19 8.49 24.50
N TYR A 37 -16.10 8.90 23.25
CA TYR A 37 -16.98 9.92 22.70
C TYR A 37 -17.12 9.70 21.20
N ASP A 38 -18.35 9.73 20.70
CA ASP A 38 -18.71 9.57 19.29
C ASP A 38 -17.99 8.37 18.62
N GLY A 39 -17.99 7.23 19.31
CA GLY A 39 -17.35 6.01 18.83
C GLY A 39 -15.82 5.96 18.92
N ALA A 40 -15.16 7.11 19.09
CA ALA A 40 -13.72 7.14 19.37
C ALA A 40 -13.43 6.82 20.83
N LYS A 41 -12.26 6.24 21.11
CA LYS A 41 -11.84 5.79 22.43
C LYS A 41 -10.46 6.30 22.78
N LYS A 42 -10.23 6.54 24.06
CA LYS A 42 -8.91 6.76 24.65
C LYS A 42 -8.75 5.85 25.86
N GLY A 43 -7.61 5.21 25.98
CA GLY A 43 -7.39 4.29 27.09
C GLY A 43 -6.09 3.48 26.94
N SER A 44 -5.99 2.43 27.72
CA SER A 44 -4.83 1.55 27.70
C SER A 44 -4.67 0.87 26.34
N ALA A 45 -3.47 0.87 25.81
CA ALA A 45 -3.16 0.25 24.53
C ALA A 45 -3.42 -1.26 24.57
N LYS A 46 -3.92 -1.77 23.46
CA LYS A 46 -4.13 -3.20 23.18
C LYS A 46 -3.00 -3.74 22.35
N SER A 47 -2.45 -4.88 22.74
CA SER A 47 -1.51 -5.64 21.91
C SER A 47 -2.19 -6.13 20.64
N ILE A 48 -1.46 -6.16 19.55
CA ILE A 48 -2.01 -6.51 18.22
C ILE A 48 -1.42 -7.83 17.78
N THR A 49 -2.30 -8.78 17.42
CA THR A 49 -1.89 -10.01 16.78
C THR A 49 -1.81 -9.79 15.28
N ILE A 50 -0.69 -10.12 14.69
CA ILE A 50 -0.47 -9.98 13.24
C ILE A 50 -1.36 -10.98 12.52
N THR A 51 -2.15 -10.48 11.58
CA THR A 51 -2.93 -11.26 10.65
C THR A 51 -2.35 -11.07 9.25
N GLY A 52 -1.90 -12.17 8.67
CA GLY A 52 -1.18 -12.12 7.39
C GLY A 52 0.35 -12.15 7.57
N GLY A 53 1.00 -12.90 6.71
CA GLY A 53 2.43 -13.19 6.81
C GLY A 53 3.29 -12.03 6.35
N ASN A 54 3.88 -11.32 7.28
CA ASN A 54 4.99 -10.43 6.97
C ASN A 54 6.18 -10.83 7.84
N THR A 55 7.30 -11.15 7.19
CA THR A 55 8.55 -11.52 7.87
C THR A 55 9.11 -10.39 8.74
N ILE A 56 8.63 -9.16 8.57
CA ILE A 56 9.16 -7.96 9.21
C ILE A 56 8.45 -7.65 10.51
N ALA A 57 7.12 -7.67 10.49
CA ALA A 57 6.34 -7.52 11.72
C ALA A 57 6.40 -8.80 12.57
N GLY A 58 6.89 -9.89 11.99
CA GLY A 58 6.87 -11.21 12.57
C GLY A 58 5.92 -12.12 11.80
N ASN A 59 5.90 -13.39 12.15
CA ASN A 59 5.00 -14.37 11.54
C ASN A 59 3.55 -14.12 11.95
N THR A 60 2.61 -14.51 11.08
CA THR A 60 1.18 -14.57 11.39
C THR A 60 0.95 -15.26 12.74
N GLY A 61 0.09 -14.67 13.56
CA GLY A 61 -0.19 -15.14 14.92
C GLY A 61 0.74 -14.58 16.00
N THR A 62 1.82 -13.89 15.63
CA THR A 62 2.67 -13.20 16.61
C THR A 62 1.93 -12.00 17.18
N THR A 63 1.94 -11.87 18.51
CA THR A 63 1.36 -10.70 19.21
C THR A 63 2.45 -9.68 19.52
N ILE A 64 2.26 -8.47 19.03
CA ILE A 64 3.10 -7.32 19.32
C ILE A 64 2.53 -6.61 20.54
N SER A 65 3.33 -6.54 21.59
CA SER A 65 2.95 -5.88 22.84
C SER A 65 2.82 -4.37 22.64
N ALA A 66 1.82 -3.79 23.28
CA ALA A 66 1.61 -2.36 23.35
C ALA A 66 1.39 -1.94 24.80
N SER A 67 1.78 -0.72 25.13
CA SER A 67 1.65 -0.16 26.47
C SER A 67 1.34 1.34 26.40
N GLY A 68 0.96 1.91 27.54
CA GLY A 68 0.64 3.33 27.63
C GLY A 68 -0.80 3.65 27.24
N THR A 69 -1.08 4.94 27.08
CA THR A 69 -2.38 5.46 26.65
C THR A 69 -2.36 5.77 25.16
N VAL A 70 -3.35 5.29 24.43
CA VAL A 70 -3.53 5.51 23.00
C VAL A 70 -4.90 6.07 22.69
N PHE A 71 -5.04 6.61 21.50
CA PHE A 71 -6.30 7.03 20.91
C PHE A 71 -6.69 6.08 19.77
N GLU A 72 -7.91 5.56 19.84
CA GLU A 72 -8.53 4.72 18.81
C GLU A 72 -9.64 5.50 18.12
N PRO A 73 -9.52 5.81 16.83
CA PRO A 73 -10.61 6.42 16.06
C PRO A 73 -11.76 5.45 15.84
N ARG A 74 -12.90 5.96 15.36
CA ARG A 74 -13.99 5.13 14.87
C ARG A 74 -13.51 4.21 13.76
N ASP A 75 -14.15 3.06 13.64
CA ASP A 75 -13.73 2.02 12.69
C ASP A 75 -13.73 2.51 11.24
N GLU A 76 -14.68 3.36 10.86
CA GLU A 76 -14.83 3.95 9.51
C GLU A 76 -13.75 4.97 9.10
N TYR A 77 -12.81 5.28 10.00
CA TYR A 77 -11.69 6.20 9.76
C TYR A 77 -10.32 5.55 9.97
N LYS A 78 -10.30 4.30 10.38
CA LYS A 78 -9.05 3.60 10.69
C LYS A 78 -8.17 3.44 9.45
N GLY A 79 -8.77 3.04 8.34
CA GLY A 79 -8.08 2.95 7.05
C GLY A 79 -7.63 4.30 6.53
N ASP A 80 -8.49 5.33 6.65
CA ASP A 80 -8.15 6.70 6.28
C ASP A 80 -6.85 7.16 6.98
N PHE A 81 -6.76 6.96 8.31
CA PHE A 81 -5.57 7.32 9.08
C PHE A 81 -4.37 6.45 8.73
N ALA A 82 -4.57 5.14 8.53
CA ALA A 82 -3.49 4.25 8.14
C ALA A 82 -2.86 4.68 6.82
N ARG A 83 -3.67 4.91 5.78
CA ARG A 83 -3.20 5.38 4.47
C ARG A 83 -2.61 6.79 4.53
N GLY A 84 -3.18 7.66 5.35
CA GLY A 84 -2.61 8.99 5.60
C GLY A 84 -1.21 8.91 6.19
N TYR A 85 -0.97 8.03 7.16
CA TYR A 85 0.33 7.82 7.78
C TYR A 85 1.33 7.18 6.81
N MET A 86 0.91 6.16 6.05
CA MET A 86 1.74 5.51 5.03
C MET A 86 2.17 6.52 3.94
N GLY A 87 1.24 7.34 3.45
CA GLY A 87 1.53 8.37 2.45
C GLY A 87 2.45 9.46 2.98
N SER A 88 2.24 9.91 4.21
CA SER A 88 3.11 10.89 4.86
C SER A 88 4.51 10.33 5.06
N LEU A 89 4.63 9.09 5.48
CA LEU A 89 5.93 8.43 5.63
C LEU A 89 6.67 8.32 4.30
N LEU A 90 6.00 7.92 3.23
CA LEU A 90 6.61 7.82 1.92
C LEU A 90 7.13 9.18 1.42
N ARG A 91 6.35 10.23 1.63
CA ARG A 91 6.72 11.59 1.19
C ARG A 91 7.83 12.22 2.02
N TRP A 92 7.79 12.01 3.32
CA TRP A 92 8.66 12.68 4.29
C TRP A 92 9.67 11.73 4.93
N ALA A 93 10.03 10.66 4.22
CA ALA A 93 11.01 9.67 4.69
C ALA A 93 12.32 10.36 5.12
N GLY A 94 12.78 10.01 6.31
CA GLY A 94 14.01 10.58 6.87
C GLY A 94 13.83 11.91 7.64
N GLU A 95 12.64 12.52 7.60
CA GLU A 95 12.38 13.70 8.41
C GLU A 95 12.28 13.34 9.90
N LYS A 96 13.07 14.03 10.71
CA LYS A 96 13.18 13.78 12.15
C LYS A 96 11.85 13.91 12.90
N ALA A 97 10.89 14.67 12.35
CA ALA A 97 9.59 14.90 12.95
C ALA A 97 8.76 13.62 13.17
N PHE A 98 8.98 12.57 12.38
CA PHE A 98 8.26 11.31 12.52
C PHE A 98 8.79 10.37 13.61
N THR A 99 9.99 10.61 14.11
CA THR A 99 10.70 9.63 14.96
C THR A 99 10.88 10.09 16.39
N THR A 100 10.26 11.21 16.75
CA THR A 100 10.36 11.79 18.09
C THR A 100 8.99 12.02 18.72
N GLY A 101 8.91 11.94 20.04
CA GLY A 101 7.67 12.14 20.80
C GLY A 101 6.67 10.99 20.62
N GLU A 102 5.39 11.33 20.61
CA GLU A 102 4.28 10.36 20.57
C GLU A 102 4.21 9.52 19.27
N GLY A 103 4.94 9.92 18.23
CA GLY A 103 5.05 9.15 16.98
C GLY A 103 6.02 7.99 17.06
N SER A 104 6.89 7.92 18.06
CA SER A 104 7.95 6.90 18.16
C SER A 104 7.44 5.46 18.33
N ASP A 105 6.20 5.27 18.73
CA ASP A 105 5.59 3.94 18.81
C ASP A 105 5.23 3.37 17.43
N ILE A 106 4.97 4.24 16.46
CA ILE A 106 4.55 3.88 15.10
C ILE A 106 5.71 4.01 14.11
N PHE A 107 6.51 5.08 14.22
CA PHE A 107 7.56 5.40 13.28
C PHE A 107 8.97 5.11 13.82
N THR A 108 9.89 4.79 12.92
CA THR A 108 11.30 4.56 13.21
C THR A 108 12.17 5.18 12.14
N THR A 109 13.45 5.40 12.45
CA THR A 109 14.46 5.83 11.47
C THR A 109 15.00 4.69 10.61
N THR A 110 14.52 3.47 10.79
CA THR A 110 14.98 2.29 10.06
C THR A 110 14.20 2.12 8.77
N PHE A 111 14.89 2.26 7.65
CA PHE A 111 14.32 2.10 6.30
C PHE A 111 14.91 0.85 5.62
N THR A 112 14.69 -0.31 6.22
CA THR A 112 15.03 -1.61 5.64
C THR A 112 13.81 -2.23 4.99
N THR A 113 14.03 -3.18 4.10
CA THR A 113 12.93 -3.94 3.48
C THR A 113 11.96 -4.38 4.56
N GLY A 114 10.71 -3.91 4.41
CA GLY A 114 9.54 -4.20 5.15
C GLY A 114 9.35 -3.51 6.48
N SER A 115 10.30 -2.85 7.11
CA SER A 115 10.02 -1.87 8.14
C SER A 115 9.68 -0.53 7.50
N PHE A 116 10.44 -0.15 6.51
CA PHE A 116 10.30 1.06 5.71
C PHE A 116 9.80 2.26 6.52
N GLY A 117 10.49 2.54 7.63
CA GLY A 117 10.16 3.65 8.53
C GLY A 117 9.05 3.38 9.54
N LEU A 118 8.47 2.19 9.60
CA LEU A 118 7.52 1.78 10.64
C LEU A 118 8.19 0.87 11.68
N THR A 119 7.74 0.98 12.92
CA THR A 119 8.02 -0.01 13.97
C THR A 119 7.22 -1.30 13.68
N LYS A 120 7.56 -2.41 14.35
CA LYS A 120 6.75 -3.64 14.26
C LYS A 120 5.30 -3.40 14.69
N TYR A 121 5.09 -2.58 15.72
CA TYR A 121 3.75 -2.20 16.16
C TYR A 121 3.05 -1.34 15.10
N GLY A 122 3.76 -0.37 14.53
CA GLY A 122 3.24 0.48 13.46
C GLY A 122 2.80 -0.33 12.23
N VAL A 123 3.61 -1.30 11.80
CA VAL A 123 3.22 -2.20 10.70
C VAL A 123 1.96 -2.98 11.07
N ALA A 124 1.95 -3.63 12.25
CA ALA A 124 0.81 -4.45 12.68
C ALA A 124 -0.48 -3.62 12.77
N LEU A 125 -0.41 -2.41 13.34
CA LEU A 125 -1.55 -1.53 13.51
C LEU A 125 -2.07 -1.00 12.17
N LEU A 126 -1.20 -0.39 11.38
CA LEU A 126 -1.60 0.30 10.16
C LEU A 126 -2.07 -0.68 9.08
N MET A 127 -1.42 -1.83 8.93
CA MET A 127 -1.87 -2.88 8.01
C MET A 127 -3.22 -3.47 8.43
N LYS A 128 -3.42 -3.70 9.73
CA LYS A 128 -4.73 -4.14 10.24
C LYS A 128 -5.83 -3.13 9.90
N TRP A 129 -5.59 -1.85 10.15
CA TRP A 129 -6.56 -0.80 9.91
C TRP A 129 -6.81 -0.58 8.42
N HIS A 130 -5.75 -0.62 7.61
CA HIS A 130 -5.84 -0.52 6.16
C HIS A 130 -6.74 -1.61 5.53
N ARG A 131 -6.61 -2.86 6.01
CA ARG A 131 -7.43 -3.99 5.55
C ARG A 131 -8.86 -3.96 6.10
N GLN A 132 -9.03 -3.48 7.34
CA GLN A 132 -10.34 -3.40 8.01
C GLN A 132 -11.25 -2.35 7.39
N ASP A 133 -10.69 -1.25 6.93
CA ASP A 133 -11.39 -0.09 6.40
C ASP A 133 -10.84 0.25 5.01
N PRO A 134 -11.37 -0.38 3.95
CA PRO A 134 -10.94 -0.16 2.56
C PRO A 134 -11.16 1.27 2.09
N VAL A 135 -10.49 1.64 0.99
CA VAL A 135 -10.59 2.99 0.41
C VAL A 135 -12.03 3.35 0.11
N SER A 136 -12.46 4.47 0.65
CA SER A 136 -13.80 5.01 0.49
C SER A 136 -13.85 6.08 -0.62
N LYS A 137 -15.06 6.31 -1.16
CA LYS A 137 -15.27 7.42 -2.11
C LYS A 137 -14.84 8.76 -1.52
N LYS A 138 -15.03 8.98 -0.22
CA LYS A 138 -14.59 10.19 0.49
C LYS A 138 -13.08 10.39 0.39
N GLU A 139 -12.30 9.32 0.54
CA GLU A 139 -10.85 9.39 0.40
C GLU A 139 -10.42 9.68 -1.04
N ILE A 140 -11.08 9.06 -2.04
CA ILE A 140 -10.82 9.33 -3.46
C ILE A 140 -11.09 10.81 -3.77
N ASP A 141 -12.25 11.32 -3.39
CA ASP A 141 -12.63 12.71 -3.62
C ASP A 141 -11.63 13.68 -2.92
N ARG A 142 -11.23 13.36 -1.69
CA ARG A 142 -10.24 14.12 -0.95
C ARG A 142 -8.86 14.08 -1.62
N ASN A 143 -8.42 12.92 -2.10
CA ASN A 143 -7.17 12.75 -2.82
C ASN A 143 -7.13 13.60 -4.09
N ASN A 144 -8.25 13.66 -4.83
CA ASN A 144 -8.43 14.54 -6.00
C ASN A 144 -8.32 16.02 -5.63
N GLY A 145 -9.00 16.44 -4.56
CA GLY A 145 -8.95 17.83 -4.08
C GLY A 145 -7.56 18.23 -3.59
N ILE A 146 -6.85 17.34 -2.91
CA ILE A 146 -5.48 17.59 -2.46
C ILE A 146 -4.54 17.72 -3.65
N GLN A 147 -4.68 16.90 -4.69
CA GLN A 147 -3.87 17.02 -5.90
C GLN A 147 -4.02 18.41 -6.55
N GLN A 148 -5.25 18.94 -6.61
CA GLN A 148 -5.50 20.26 -7.17
C GLN A 148 -4.85 21.38 -6.35
N THR A 149 -4.75 21.18 -5.03
CA THR A 149 -4.26 22.22 -4.10
C THR A 149 -2.76 22.10 -3.82
N GLN A 150 -2.26 20.89 -3.63
CA GLN A 150 -0.91 20.58 -3.16
C GLN A 150 -0.02 19.95 -4.24
N GLY A 151 -0.60 19.47 -5.34
CA GLY A 151 0.11 18.93 -6.51
C GLY A 151 0.60 17.51 -6.37
N ASN A 152 0.25 16.80 -5.28
CA ASN A 152 0.59 15.38 -5.10
C ASN A 152 -0.62 14.55 -4.65
N ARG A 153 -0.49 13.26 -4.79
CA ARG A 153 -1.50 12.26 -4.41
C ARG A 153 -0.94 11.31 -3.36
N ASN A 154 -1.84 10.64 -2.65
CA ASN A 154 -1.47 9.54 -1.78
C ASN A 154 -1.57 8.22 -2.56
N PRO A 155 -0.45 7.54 -2.85
CA PRO A 155 -0.47 6.32 -3.63
C PRO A 155 -1.17 5.15 -2.95
N PHE A 156 -1.31 5.16 -1.62
CA PHE A 156 -2.04 4.11 -0.88
C PHE A 156 -3.56 4.27 -0.95
N ILE A 157 -4.04 5.41 -1.46
CA ILE A 157 -5.45 5.60 -1.83
C ILE A 157 -5.65 5.16 -3.29
N ASP A 158 -4.73 5.55 -4.20
CA ASP A 158 -4.83 5.20 -5.61
C ASP A 158 -4.62 3.70 -5.85
N TYR A 159 -3.63 3.11 -5.18
CA TYR A 159 -3.23 1.71 -5.29
C TYR A 159 -3.19 1.06 -3.91
N PRO A 160 -4.34 0.66 -3.34
CA PRO A 160 -4.39 0.15 -1.96
C PRO A 160 -3.47 -1.05 -1.71
N TYR A 161 -3.33 -1.92 -2.72
CA TYR A 161 -2.46 -3.09 -2.62
C TYR A 161 -0.97 -2.78 -2.47
N LEU A 162 -0.53 -1.57 -2.82
CA LEU A 162 0.87 -1.15 -2.63
C LEU A 162 1.35 -1.36 -1.19
N ALA A 163 0.48 -1.20 -0.21
CA ALA A 163 0.79 -1.44 1.20
C ALA A 163 1.19 -2.89 1.48
N GLU A 164 0.58 -3.86 0.78
CA GLU A 164 0.91 -5.28 0.92
C GLU A 164 2.30 -5.61 0.42
N TYR A 165 2.77 -4.94 -0.64
CA TYR A 165 4.11 -5.14 -1.19
C TYR A 165 5.20 -4.48 -0.35
N ILE A 166 4.86 -3.45 0.43
CA ILE A 166 5.84 -2.75 1.26
C ILE A 166 5.89 -3.35 2.67
N TRP A 167 4.74 -3.58 3.31
CA TRP A 167 4.63 -3.98 4.71
C TRP A 167 3.80 -5.24 4.96
N GLY A 168 3.08 -5.73 3.96
CA GLY A 168 2.11 -6.82 4.12
C GLY A 168 2.60 -8.17 3.63
N GLU A 169 1.65 -8.98 3.20
CA GLU A 169 1.88 -10.39 2.83
C GLU A 169 2.75 -10.55 1.59
N LYS A 170 2.73 -9.54 0.70
CA LYS A 170 3.47 -9.54 -0.57
C LYS A 170 4.82 -8.83 -0.48
N ALA A 171 5.31 -8.56 0.73
CA ALA A 171 6.59 -7.88 0.92
C ALA A 171 7.75 -8.70 0.35
N GLY A 172 8.43 -8.14 -0.64
CA GLY A 172 9.52 -8.80 -1.38
C GLY A 172 9.08 -9.47 -2.68
N GLU A 173 7.80 -9.53 -2.98
CA GLU A 173 7.29 -9.97 -4.28
C GLU A 173 7.40 -8.87 -5.33
N THR A 174 7.34 -9.24 -6.60
CA THR A 174 7.33 -8.28 -7.70
C THR A 174 5.93 -7.72 -7.89
N LEU A 175 5.81 -6.39 -7.87
CA LEU A 175 4.58 -5.68 -8.21
C LEU A 175 4.53 -5.42 -9.72
N TYR A 176 3.48 -5.85 -10.38
CA TYR A 176 3.22 -5.59 -11.79
C TYR A 176 2.17 -4.48 -11.92
N LEU A 177 2.61 -3.30 -12.33
CA LEU A 177 1.74 -2.10 -12.40
C LEU A 177 0.66 -2.20 -13.48
N ASP A 178 0.84 -3.03 -14.47
CA ASP A 178 -0.15 -3.31 -15.52
C ASP A 178 -1.23 -4.32 -15.10
N ASP A 179 -1.03 -4.98 -13.96
CA ASP A 179 -1.98 -5.94 -13.37
C ASP A 179 -2.63 -5.42 -12.08
N ILE A 180 -2.35 -4.18 -11.69
CA ILE A 180 -2.96 -3.58 -10.49
C ILE A 180 -4.07 -2.61 -10.90
N MET A 181 -5.25 -2.80 -10.35
CA MET A 181 -6.33 -1.83 -10.50
C MET A 181 -6.19 -0.69 -9.51
N THR A 182 -6.61 0.49 -9.93
CA THR A 182 -6.67 1.66 -9.06
C THR A 182 -8.03 1.73 -8.38
N ALA A 183 -8.10 2.39 -7.23
CA ALA A 183 -9.38 2.65 -6.57
C ALA A 183 -10.31 3.62 -7.35
N TYR A 184 -9.84 4.17 -8.49
CA TYR A 184 -10.65 4.96 -9.42
C TYR A 184 -11.39 4.12 -10.44
N ASP A 185 -10.91 2.92 -10.70
CA ASP A 185 -11.52 2.05 -11.68
C ASP A 185 -12.92 1.69 -11.23
N ALA A 186 -13.90 1.86 -12.13
CA ALA A 186 -15.31 1.60 -11.81
C ALA A 186 -15.53 0.13 -11.41
N ASP A 187 -14.67 -0.76 -11.92
CA ASP A 187 -14.71 -2.19 -11.70
C ASP A 187 -13.76 -2.64 -10.57
N PHE A 188 -13.22 -1.69 -9.79
CA PHE A 188 -12.33 -2.04 -8.68
C PHE A 188 -13.04 -2.92 -7.66
N VAL A 189 -12.54 -4.13 -7.51
CA VAL A 189 -12.99 -5.09 -6.50
C VAL A 189 -11.81 -5.43 -5.60
N LEU A 190 -11.97 -5.24 -4.30
CA LEU A 190 -10.95 -5.61 -3.34
C LEU A 190 -10.69 -7.12 -3.40
N GLY A 191 -9.47 -7.51 -3.63
CA GLY A 191 -9.04 -8.91 -3.78
C GLY A 191 -8.82 -9.35 -5.24
N GLU A 192 -9.20 -8.52 -6.21
CA GLU A 192 -8.96 -8.77 -7.64
C GLU A 192 -7.92 -7.79 -8.18
N SER A 193 -7.12 -8.22 -9.16
CA SER A 193 -6.12 -7.38 -9.83
C SER A 193 -5.23 -6.61 -8.83
N ASP A 194 -4.62 -7.35 -7.94
CA ASP A 194 -3.81 -6.83 -6.83
C ASP A 194 -2.34 -6.57 -7.19
N GLY A 195 -1.99 -6.63 -8.48
CA GLY A 195 -0.63 -6.47 -8.99
C GLY A 195 0.24 -7.71 -8.83
N SER A 196 -0.33 -8.83 -8.34
CA SER A 196 0.32 -10.12 -8.41
C SER A 196 0.02 -10.73 -9.78
N ARG A 197 1.07 -11.24 -10.38
CA ARG A 197 0.93 -12.08 -11.55
C ARG A 197 1.07 -13.51 -11.03
N GLU A 198 0.01 -14.33 -11.14
CA GLU A 198 0.22 -15.76 -11.02
C GLU A 198 1.37 -16.10 -11.97
N ASP A 199 2.29 -16.95 -11.55
CA ASP A 199 3.30 -17.51 -12.45
C ASP A 199 2.56 -18.27 -13.55
N VAL A 200 1.98 -17.54 -14.46
CA VAL A 200 1.60 -18.08 -15.77
C VAL A 200 2.93 -18.54 -16.33
N VAL A 201 3.14 -19.83 -16.29
CA VAL A 201 4.21 -20.46 -17.05
C VAL A 201 3.94 -20.02 -18.50
N HIS A 202 4.51 -18.89 -18.86
CA HIS A 202 4.41 -18.37 -20.21
C HIS A 202 5.12 -19.37 -21.10
N THR A 203 4.36 -20.27 -21.67
CA THR A 203 4.91 -21.19 -22.68
C THR A 203 5.43 -20.29 -23.79
N PRO A 204 6.74 -20.31 -24.08
CA PRO A 204 7.29 -19.51 -25.15
C PRO A 204 6.54 -19.80 -26.43
N VAL A 205 5.96 -18.78 -27.04
CA VAL A 205 5.22 -18.92 -28.30
C VAL A 205 6.06 -18.37 -29.42
N LEU A 206 6.42 -19.23 -30.36
CA LEU A 206 7.09 -18.85 -31.58
C LEU A 206 6.05 -18.83 -32.71
N ASN A 207 5.81 -17.66 -33.24
CA ASN A 207 4.92 -17.47 -34.39
C ASN A 207 5.77 -17.31 -35.64
N VAL A 208 5.50 -18.15 -36.65
CA VAL A 208 6.10 -18.03 -37.96
C VAL A 208 5.02 -17.63 -38.99
N SER A 209 5.36 -16.78 -39.91
CA SER A 209 4.41 -16.28 -40.91
C SER A 209 3.91 -17.39 -41.86
N THR A 210 4.68 -18.46 -41.96
CA THR A 210 4.30 -19.66 -42.69
C THR A 210 5.04 -20.88 -42.16
N THR A 211 4.41 -22.01 -42.17
CA THR A 211 5.00 -23.33 -41.84
C THR A 211 5.47 -24.11 -43.05
N THR A 212 5.14 -23.63 -44.23
CA THR A 212 5.54 -24.26 -45.52
C THR A 212 6.10 -23.20 -46.46
N VAL A 213 7.31 -23.37 -46.88
CA VAL A 213 7.97 -22.50 -47.84
C VAL A 213 8.12 -23.26 -49.16
N ASN A 214 7.48 -22.76 -50.21
CA ASN A 214 7.66 -23.29 -51.53
C ASN A 214 8.59 -22.36 -52.36
N PHE A 215 9.71 -22.87 -52.75
CA PHE A 215 10.59 -22.15 -53.68
C PHE A 215 10.07 -22.33 -55.10
N PRO A 216 10.02 -21.24 -55.87
CA PRO A 216 9.76 -21.39 -57.31
C PRO A 216 10.85 -22.21 -57.95
N SER A 217 10.51 -22.91 -59.04
CA SER A 217 11.53 -23.62 -59.84
C SER A 217 12.48 -22.58 -60.42
N VAL A 218 13.76 -22.69 -60.11
CA VAL A 218 14.82 -21.85 -60.69
C VAL A 218 15.57 -22.62 -61.75
N LEU A 219 15.95 -21.95 -62.86
CA LEU A 219 16.71 -22.52 -63.96
C LEU A 219 18.20 -22.14 -63.75
N GLY A 220 19.05 -23.16 -63.74
CA GLY A 220 20.49 -22.95 -63.81
C GLY A 220 21.04 -22.27 -62.49
N ASP A 221 21.84 -21.26 -62.71
CA ASP A 221 22.55 -20.54 -61.61
C ASP A 221 21.74 -19.38 -61.00
N GLU A 222 20.42 -19.37 -61.08
CA GLU A 222 19.57 -18.35 -60.49
C GLU A 222 19.34 -18.64 -58.98
N GLU A 223 19.43 -17.60 -58.15
CA GLU A 223 19.09 -17.68 -56.72
C GLU A 223 17.64 -17.28 -56.46
N SER A 224 16.97 -18.01 -55.56
CA SER A 224 15.63 -17.68 -55.12
C SER A 224 15.62 -17.58 -53.58
N SER A 225 15.03 -16.51 -53.06
CA SER A 225 14.88 -16.30 -51.64
C SER A 225 13.44 -16.06 -51.25
N VAL A 226 13.08 -16.54 -50.05
CA VAL A 226 11.77 -16.32 -49.44
C VAL A 226 12.01 -15.79 -48.02
N SER A 227 11.38 -14.67 -47.70
CA SER A 227 11.45 -14.09 -46.35
C SER A 227 10.36 -14.67 -45.45
N ILE A 228 10.75 -15.19 -44.32
CA ILE A 228 9.84 -15.67 -43.28
C ILE A 228 9.92 -14.72 -42.11
N LYS A 229 8.78 -14.18 -41.69
CA LYS A 229 8.70 -13.39 -40.48
C LYS A 229 8.55 -14.32 -39.26
N VAL A 230 9.47 -14.23 -38.34
CA VAL A 230 9.43 -14.96 -37.07
C VAL A 230 9.25 -13.95 -35.97
N THR A 231 8.25 -14.14 -35.12
CA THR A 231 8.02 -13.34 -33.90
C THR A 231 7.85 -14.28 -32.74
N GLY A 232 8.32 -13.87 -31.60
CA GLY A 232 8.14 -14.65 -30.37
C GLY A 232 7.74 -13.76 -29.20
N VAL A 233 7.04 -14.35 -28.25
CA VAL A 233 6.69 -13.78 -26.97
C VAL A 233 7.26 -14.69 -25.88
N TYR A 234 7.75 -14.08 -24.79
CA TYR A 234 8.38 -14.82 -23.68
C TYR A 234 9.59 -15.69 -24.09
N LEU A 235 10.34 -15.23 -25.08
CA LEU A 235 11.62 -15.86 -25.43
C LEU A 235 12.69 -15.29 -24.50
N THR A 236 13.29 -16.14 -23.66
CA THR A 236 14.44 -15.80 -22.78
C THR A 236 15.75 -16.08 -23.49
#